data_706253a17b18dca0daa3f5ae94bccbe1
#
_entry.id   706253a17b18dca0daa3f5ae94bccbe1
#
_cell.length_a   1.000
_cell.length_b   1.000
_cell.length_c   1.000
_cell.angle_alpha   90.00
_cell.angle_beta   90.00
_cell.angle_gamma   90.00
#
_symmetry.space_group_name_H-M   'P 1'
#
loop_
_entity.id
_entity.type
_entity.pdbx_description
1 polymer ?
#
loop_
_entity_poly.entity_id
_entity_poly.type
_entity_poly.pdbx_seq_one_letter_code
_entity_poly.pdbx_strand_id
1 'polypeptide(L)'
;MKETESIQTVDTNIKIPFWKAACFGLGDFGNNFVWTFVGSYLMIFYTDVFGIPMAAVSLLMLIARAWDAINDPIIGGLSDRTRTRWGRYRPWVLLMSFPTAIITVLTFWAHPDWSNTSKIVYMYVTYALLVFCYTGVNIPYSAMTSVLTQNTDERAKLSTMRITLANISIAGIGIIVIPMVSALGKGDAAMGYRLTAVIFVLIFMCCSAVVFATQKEVVPPPVKHKYPLRVQFKSMLANRPFLIAFCGQLLWGFFIHGRGSMYTYYFKYVQGDAGLMSLYNLVGLVPLVAGCYLFKAWYNVDGNKGRVTAYGCIGAGIAMILMRLTSPIGSPVLFYALCAISKFFEGVLASGIYGVIPDTVEYGQLKTGVRNDGFLSAFISLGNKFGIALGSAGVAAILAVLGFQANVTQTPLVSGTINNFFTVIPGILSVLCGIVFLFYKIDRKTFNDILSKLNDKVQSNDPDLV
;
A
#
# COMPACT_ATOMS: atom_id res chain seq x y z
N MET A 1 5.92 -49.63 -7.89
CA MET A 1 4.69 -49.26 -7.18
C MET A 1 4.67 -47.74 -7.10
N LYS A 2 3.87 -47.07 -7.93
CA LYS A 2 3.62 -45.64 -7.84
C LYS A 2 2.57 -45.42 -6.76
N GLU A 3 2.95 -44.83 -5.63
CA GLU A 3 1.96 -44.34 -4.66
C GLU A 3 1.14 -43.27 -5.36
N THR A 4 -0.12 -43.60 -5.56
CA THR A 4 -1.16 -42.67 -5.97
C THR A 4 -1.45 -41.82 -4.75
N GLU A 5 -0.79 -40.67 -4.63
CA GLU A 5 -1.18 -39.65 -3.66
C GLU A 5 -2.66 -39.33 -3.91
N SER A 6 -3.50 -39.74 -2.98
CA SER A 6 -4.89 -39.37 -2.96
C SER A 6 -4.99 -37.84 -2.92
N ILE A 7 -5.46 -37.25 -4.00
CA ILE A 7 -5.86 -35.84 -4.06
C ILE A 7 -6.99 -35.73 -3.00
N GLN A 8 -6.64 -35.22 -1.82
CA GLN A 8 -7.65 -34.83 -0.85
C GLN A 8 -8.46 -33.70 -1.49
N THR A 9 -9.66 -34.04 -1.94
CA THR A 9 -10.66 -33.07 -2.40
C THR A 9 -10.99 -32.16 -1.22
N VAL A 10 -10.40 -30.96 -1.21
CA VAL A 10 -10.75 -29.93 -0.24
C VAL A 10 -12.19 -29.53 -0.53
N ASP A 11 -13.06 -29.61 0.49
CA ASP A 11 -14.46 -29.22 0.35
C ASP A 11 -14.55 -27.74 -0.01
N THR A 12 -14.87 -27.43 -1.28
CA THR A 12 -15.00 -26.07 -1.81
C THR A 12 -16.20 -25.32 -1.25
N ASN A 13 -17.09 -25.99 -0.50
CA ASN A 13 -18.31 -25.43 0.08
C ASN A 13 -18.12 -24.84 1.48
N ILE A 14 -16.91 -24.89 2.06
CA ILE A 14 -16.67 -24.36 3.40
C ILE A 14 -16.83 -22.84 3.39
N LYS A 15 -17.90 -22.34 4.01
CA LYS A 15 -18.14 -20.91 4.22
C LYS A 15 -17.32 -20.42 5.41
N ILE A 16 -16.59 -19.32 5.21
CA ILE A 16 -15.87 -18.66 6.29
C ILE A 16 -16.83 -17.75 7.07
N PRO A 17 -17.06 -17.99 8.38
CA PRO A 17 -17.88 -17.11 9.20
C PRO A 17 -17.36 -15.67 9.16
N PHE A 18 -18.28 -14.69 9.26
CA PHE A 18 -17.93 -13.27 9.21
C PHE A 18 -16.86 -12.89 10.24
N TRP A 19 -16.97 -13.37 11.46
CA TRP A 19 -16.00 -13.09 12.52
C TRP A 19 -14.59 -13.60 12.19
N LYS A 20 -14.44 -14.76 11.53
CA LYS A 20 -13.14 -15.26 11.08
C LYS A 20 -12.55 -14.39 9.97
N ALA A 21 -13.38 -13.91 9.05
CA ALA A 21 -12.94 -12.98 8.01
C ALA A 21 -12.52 -11.64 8.64
N ALA A 22 -13.26 -11.14 9.64
CA ALA A 22 -12.88 -9.95 10.39
C ALA A 22 -11.56 -10.14 11.15
N CYS A 23 -11.39 -11.27 11.86
CA CYS A 23 -10.12 -11.62 12.51
C CYS A 23 -8.95 -11.69 11.54
N PHE A 24 -9.16 -12.19 10.32
CA PHE A 24 -8.13 -12.17 9.28
C PHE A 24 -7.79 -10.74 8.86
N GLY A 25 -8.78 -9.89 8.62
CA GLY A 25 -8.58 -8.48 8.28
C GLY A 25 -7.85 -7.68 9.37
N LEU A 26 -7.93 -8.09 10.65
CA LEU A 26 -7.14 -7.47 11.74
C LEU A 26 -5.62 -7.57 11.49
N GLY A 27 -5.15 -8.51 10.68
CA GLY A 27 -3.75 -8.55 10.27
C GLY A 27 -3.32 -7.29 9.50
N ASP A 28 -4.09 -6.87 8.49
CA ASP A 28 -3.81 -5.62 7.78
C ASP A 28 -4.05 -4.38 8.66
N PHE A 29 -5.06 -4.43 9.55
CA PHE A 29 -5.26 -3.37 10.54
C PHE A 29 -4.01 -3.17 11.40
N GLY A 30 -3.48 -4.22 12.00
CA GLY A 30 -2.27 -4.16 12.81
C GLY A 30 -1.03 -3.78 12.02
N ASN A 31 -0.82 -4.38 10.83
CA ASN A 31 0.30 -4.08 9.94
C ASN A 31 0.38 -2.59 9.60
N ASN A 32 -0.75 -1.93 9.38
CA ASN A 32 -0.78 -0.51 9.07
C ASN A 32 -0.40 0.37 10.26
N PHE A 33 -0.62 -0.04 11.53
CA PHE A 33 -0.13 0.71 12.69
C PHE A 33 1.39 0.85 12.68
N VAL A 34 2.11 -0.13 12.17
CA VAL A 34 3.57 -0.02 11.97
C VAL A 34 3.88 0.72 10.67
N TRP A 35 3.36 0.25 9.52
CA TRP A 35 3.83 0.70 8.22
C TRP A 35 3.39 2.12 7.86
N THR A 36 2.15 2.49 8.17
CA THR A 36 1.65 3.85 7.93
C THR A 36 2.32 4.86 8.88
N PHE A 37 2.57 4.46 10.12
CA PHE A 37 3.29 5.30 11.08
C PHE A 37 4.73 5.56 10.60
N VAL A 38 5.45 4.52 10.21
CA VAL A 38 6.79 4.63 9.60
C VAL A 38 6.74 5.47 8.31
N GLY A 39 5.84 5.15 7.40
CA GLY A 39 5.77 5.81 6.09
C GLY A 39 5.44 7.31 6.14
N SER A 40 4.64 7.74 7.12
CA SER A 40 4.16 9.12 7.22
C SER A 40 4.95 9.99 8.19
N TYR A 41 5.56 9.40 9.22
CA TYR A 41 6.14 10.17 10.32
C TYR A 41 7.64 9.93 10.54
N LEU A 42 8.22 8.86 9.98
CA LEU A 42 9.63 8.55 10.24
C LEU A 42 10.57 9.61 9.65
N MET A 43 10.27 10.12 8.46
CA MET A 43 11.12 11.12 7.82
C MET A 43 11.23 12.39 8.67
N ILE A 44 10.09 12.90 9.17
CA ILE A 44 10.09 14.07 10.06
C ILE A 44 10.71 13.78 11.41
N PHE A 45 10.53 12.56 11.95
CA PHE A 45 11.20 12.14 13.17
C PHE A 45 12.73 12.18 13.01
N TYR A 46 13.26 11.64 11.91
CA TYR A 46 14.71 11.65 11.67
C TYR A 46 15.28 13.05 11.49
N THR A 47 14.58 13.93 10.77
CA THR A 47 15.07 15.30 10.53
C THR A 47 14.87 16.23 11.71
N ASP A 48 13.67 16.29 12.27
CA ASP A 48 13.25 17.33 13.20
C ASP A 48 13.47 16.96 14.67
N VAL A 49 13.45 15.65 14.98
CA VAL A 49 13.58 15.15 16.35
C VAL A 49 14.97 14.53 16.59
N PHE A 50 15.42 13.67 15.68
CA PHE A 50 16.72 13.00 15.81
C PHE A 50 17.86 13.86 15.26
N GLY A 51 17.56 14.88 14.43
CA GLY A 51 18.53 15.84 13.91
C GLY A 51 19.46 15.28 12.83
N ILE A 52 18.97 14.31 12.02
CA ILE A 52 19.73 13.73 10.91
C ILE A 52 19.55 14.61 9.66
N PRO A 53 20.63 14.90 8.90
CA PRO A 53 20.54 15.67 7.67
C PRO A 53 19.59 15.03 6.64
N MET A 54 18.74 15.81 5.98
CA MET A 54 17.78 15.36 4.98
C MET A 54 18.44 14.55 3.85
N ALA A 55 19.68 14.88 3.46
CA ALA A 55 20.41 14.14 2.44
C ALA A 55 20.66 12.67 2.83
N ALA A 56 21.01 12.39 4.11
CA ALA A 56 21.18 11.03 4.62
C ALA A 56 19.86 10.27 4.66
N VAL A 57 18.77 10.93 5.04
CA VAL A 57 17.40 10.36 5.03
C VAL A 57 16.95 10.03 3.61
N SER A 58 17.23 10.91 2.65
CA SER A 58 16.92 10.69 1.23
C SER A 58 17.64 9.44 0.70
N LEU A 59 18.94 9.32 0.97
CA LEU A 59 19.73 8.15 0.57
C LEU A 59 19.23 6.86 1.23
N LEU A 60 18.84 6.91 2.52
CA LEU A 60 18.20 5.79 3.20
C LEU A 60 16.97 5.32 2.43
N MET A 61 16.06 6.24 2.09
CA MET A 61 14.81 5.90 1.39
C MET A 61 15.07 5.24 0.03
N LEU A 62 16.13 5.62 -0.66
CA LEU A 62 16.54 5.00 -1.93
C LEU A 62 17.11 3.59 -1.71
N ILE A 63 18.07 3.44 -0.77
CA ILE A 63 18.70 2.14 -0.46
C ILE A 63 17.68 1.15 0.07
N ALA A 64 16.73 1.60 0.88
CA ALA A 64 15.67 0.77 1.42
C ALA A 64 14.84 0.08 0.32
N ARG A 65 14.63 0.72 -0.82
CA ARG A 65 13.89 0.11 -1.94
C ARG A 65 14.68 -0.97 -2.66
N ALA A 66 16.00 -0.78 -2.79
CA ALA A 66 16.86 -1.86 -3.28
C ALA A 66 16.87 -3.05 -2.30
N TRP A 67 16.86 -2.76 -1.00
CA TRP A 67 16.76 -3.77 0.05
C TRP A 67 15.42 -4.54 -0.01
N ASP A 68 14.29 -3.85 -0.16
CA ASP A 68 12.97 -4.47 -0.37
C ASP A 68 12.97 -5.46 -1.55
N ALA A 69 13.56 -5.04 -2.69
CA ALA A 69 13.60 -5.86 -3.90
C ALA A 69 14.38 -7.18 -3.71
N ILE A 70 15.39 -7.19 -2.83
CA ILE A 70 16.18 -8.37 -2.49
C ILE A 70 15.49 -9.20 -1.41
N ASN A 71 14.97 -8.54 -0.38
CA ASN A 71 14.40 -9.17 0.80
C ASN A 71 13.09 -9.91 0.52
N ASP A 72 12.21 -9.33 -0.29
CA ASP A 72 10.90 -9.91 -0.58
C ASP A 72 10.95 -11.33 -1.19
N PRO A 73 11.77 -11.60 -2.24
CA PRO A 73 11.91 -12.95 -2.79
C PRO A 73 12.53 -13.94 -1.80
N ILE A 74 13.46 -13.47 -0.95
CA ILE A 74 14.11 -14.32 0.06
C ILE A 74 13.07 -14.78 1.09
N ILE A 75 12.34 -13.83 1.68
CA ILE A 75 11.30 -14.13 2.67
C ILE A 75 10.17 -14.95 2.06
N GLY A 76 9.73 -14.61 0.85
CA GLY A 76 8.72 -15.38 0.12
C GLY A 76 9.16 -16.83 -0.06
N GLY A 77 10.40 -17.05 -0.55
CA GLY A 77 10.96 -18.38 -0.74
C GLY A 77 11.16 -19.18 0.56
N LEU A 78 11.56 -18.51 1.65
CA LEU A 78 11.70 -19.15 2.96
C LEU A 78 10.35 -19.52 3.55
N SER A 79 9.38 -18.62 3.51
CA SER A 79 8.02 -18.87 4.01
C SER A 79 7.34 -19.99 3.22
N ASP A 80 7.57 -20.05 1.90
CA ASP A 80 7.05 -21.09 1.04
C ASP A 80 7.60 -22.49 1.34
N ARG A 81 8.83 -22.57 1.80
CA ARG A 81 9.49 -23.84 2.17
C ARG A 81 9.21 -24.26 3.60
N THR A 82 8.70 -23.36 4.43
CA THR A 82 8.40 -23.64 5.83
C THR A 82 7.35 -24.74 5.96
N ARG A 83 7.60 -25.69 6.85
CA ARG A 83 6.67 -26.79 7.19
C ARG A 83 6.66 -26.96 8.71
N THR A 84 5.59 -26.51 9.36
CA THR A 84 5.44 -26.64 10.80
C THR A 84 4.07 -27.24 11.14
N ARG A 85 3.92 -27.74 12.38
CA ARG A 85 2.64 -28.21 12.92
C ARG A 85 1.55 -27.13 12.95
N TRP A 86 1.94 -25.85 12.87
CA TRP A 86 1.02 -24.71 12.91
C TRP A 86 0.64 -24.20 11.52
N GLY A 87 1.19 -24.77 10.49
CA GLY A 87 1.04 -24.34 9.10
C GLY A 87 2.36 -23.80 8.52
N ARG A 88 2.25 -23.17 7.36
CA ARG A 88 3.35 -22.67 6.56
C ARG A 88 3.61 -21.18 6.81
N TYR A 89 2.57 -20.37 6.77
CA TYR A 89 2.64 -18.91 6.88
C TYR A 89 2.31 -18.37 8.28
N ARG A 90 1.38 -19.04 8.99
CA ARG A 90 0.95 -18.63 10.33
C ARG A 90 2.10 -18.42 11.33
N PRO A 91 3.11 -19.32 11.43
CA PRO A 91 4.23 -19.12 12.34
C PRO A 91 5.02 -17.85 12.05
N TRP A 92 5.19 -17.50 10.77
CA TRP A 92 5.90 -16.29 10.37
C TRP A 92 5.19 -15.03 10.86
N VAL A 93 3.87 -14.96 10.71
CA VAL A 93 3.06 -13.81 11.16
C VAL A 93 3.24 -13.58 12.66
N LEU A 94 3.24 -14.63 13.47
CA LEU A 94 3.42 -14.49 14.92
C LEU A 94 4.88 -14.26 15.30
N LEU A 95 5.80 -15.10 14.83
CA LEU A 95 7.19 -15.06 15.29
C LEU A 95 7.90 -13.78 14.83
N MET A 96 7.66 -13.32 13.61
CA MET A 96 8.27 -12.10 13.08
C MET A 96 7.61 -10.82 13.61
N SER A 97 6.43 -10.91 14.24
CA SER A 97 5.83 -9.74 14.89
C SER A 97 6.65 -9.26 16.11
N PHE A 98 7.32 -10.15 16.84
CA PHE A 98 8.16 -9.79 17.98
C PHE A 98 9.37 -8.94 17.59
N PRO A 99 10.27 -9.41 16.69
CA PRO A 99 11.39 -8.59 16.26
C PRO A 99 10.92 -7.31 15.53
N THR A 100 9.85 -7.35 14.75
CA THR A 100 9.26 -6.15 14.13
C THR A 100 8.88 -5.12 15.20
N ALA A 101 8.21 -5.54 16.26
CA ALA A 101 7.82 -4.65 17.35
C ALA A 101 9.04 -4.01 18.04
N ILE A 102 10.04 -4.80 18.40
CA ILE A 102 11.27 -4.31 19.05
C ILE A 102 11.98 -3.30 18.14
N ILE A 103 12.22 -3.65 16.88
CA ILE A 103 12.94 -2.78 15.94
C ILE A 103 12.14 -1.52 15.62
N THR A 104 10.81 -1.58 15.56
CA THR A 104 9.98 -0.37 15.37
C THR A 104 10.19 0.62 16.52
N VAL A 105 10.18 0.15 17.76
CA VAL A 105 10.45 1.03 18.93
C VAL A 105 11.86 1.60 18.86
N LEU A 106 12.87 0.78 18.54
CA LEU A 106 14.25 1.25 18.36
C LEU A 106 14.35 2.29 17.24
N THR A 107 13.64 2.12 16.14
CA THR A 107 13.64 3.06 15.00
C THR A 107 13.15 4.47 15.41
N PHE A 108 12.22 4.56 16.37
CA PHE A 108 11.72 5.81 16.95
C PHE A 108 12.37 6.17 18.29
N TRP A 109 13.58 5.68 18.54
CA TRP A 109 14.34 6.01 19.75
C TRP A 109 15.49 6.95 19.39
N ALA A 110 15.32 8.23 19.70
CA ALA A 110 16.35 9.23 19.48
C ALA A 110 17.44 9.15 20.55
N HIS A 111 18.67 9.37 20.11
CA HIS A 111 19.87 9.47 20.98
C HIS A 111 20.54 10.83 20.69
N PRO A 112 20.12 11.92 21.36
CA PRO A 112 20.57 13.28 21.04
C PRO A 112 22.07 13.46 21.20
N ASP A 113 22.67 12.79 22.19
CA ASP A 113 24.10 12.94 22.56
C ASP A 113 25.05 12.23 21.60
N TRP A 114 24.55 11.45 20.66
CA TRP A 114 25.41 10.71 19.73
C TRP A 114 25.97 11.59 18.62
N SER A 115 27.15 11.22 18.10
CA SER A 115 27.73 11.85 16.94
C SER A 115 26.82 11.68 15.69
N ASN A 116 26.89 12.63 14.76
CA ASN A 116 26.10 12.54 13.53
C ASN A 116 26.35 11.23 12.75
N THR A 117 27.59 10.76 12.73
CA THR A 117 27.93 9.47 12.09
C THR A 117 27.24 8.32 12.78
N SER A 118 27.27 8.26 14.13
CA SER A 118 26.60 7.20 14.90
C SER A 118 25.09 7.21 14.70
N LYS A 119 24.45 8.40 14.66
CA LYS A 119 23.02 8.55 14.35
C LYS A 119 22.66 8.01 12.98
N ILE A 120 23.47 8.34 11.96
CA ILE A 120 23.26 7.88 10.58
C ILE A 120 23.40 6.36 10.50
N VAL A 121 24.45 5.77 11.08
CA VAL A 121 24.63 4.30 11.11
C VAL A 121 23.46 3.63 11.81
N TYR A 122 23.05 4.13 12.97
CA TYR A 122 21.90 3.61 13.72
C TYR A 122 20.60 3.65 12.88
N MET A 123 20.33 4.77 12.23
CA MET A 123 19.20 4.94 11.33
C MET A 123 19.20 3.88 10.22
N TYR A 124 20.32 3.66 9.53
CA TYR A 124 20.42 2.68 8.45
C TYR A 124 20.21 1.26 8.95
N VAL A 125 20.85 0.89 10.06
CA VAL A 125 20.76 -0.46 10.65
C VAL A 125 19.34 -0.74 11.13
N THR A 126 18.76 0.16 11.93
CA THR A 126 17.40 -0.05 12.48
C THR A 126 16.35 -0.09 11.36
N TYR A 127 16.46 0.77 10.35
CA TYR A 127 15.52 0.75 9.24
C TYR A 127 15.66 -0.50 8.35
N ALA A 128 16.87 -0.94 8.04
CA ALA A 128 17.10 -2.17 7.27
C ALA A 128 16.54 -3.40 7.99
N LEU A 129 16.77 -3.49 9.30
CA LEU A 129 16.20 -4.56 10.14
C LEU A 129 14.68 -4.47 10.22
N LEU A 130 14.11 -3.25 10.35
CA LEU A 130 12.68 -3.05 10.37
C LEU A 130 12.03 -3.57 9.10
N VAL A 131 12.56 -3.18 7.94
CA VAL A 131 12.08 -3.64 6.64
C VAL A 131 12.14 -5.16 6.53
N PHE A 132 13.26 -5.77 6.93
CA PHE A 132 13.43 -7.23 6.92
C PHE A 132 12.38 -7.94 7.79
N CYS A 133 12.23 -7.53 9.04
CA CYS A 133 11.30 -8.14 9.98
C CYS A 133 9.85 -7.93 9.55
N TYR A 134 9.49 -6.73 9.10
CA TYR A 134 8.16 -6.41 8.63
C TYR A 134 7.77 -7.21 7.38
N THR A 135 8.69 -7.37 6.42
CA THR A 135 8.49 -8.23 5.26
C THR A 135 8.22 -9.67 5.69
N GLY A 136 8.91 -10.15 6.76
CA GLY A 136 8.69 -11.45 7.38
C GLY A 136 7.29 -11.67 7.95
N VAL A 137 6.54 -10.60 8.26
CA VAL A 137 5.13 -10.67 8.63
C VAL A 137 4.23 -10.51 7.42
N ASN A 138 4.47 -9.48 6.62
CA ASN A 138 3.53 -9.01 5.59
C ASN A 138 3.41 -9.96 4.38
N ILE A 139 4.53 -10.55 3.90
CA ILE A 139 4.51 -11.48 2.77
C ILE A 139 3.79 -12.77 3.13
N PRO A 140 4.14 -13.49 4.23
CA PRO A 140 3.40 -14.69 4.62
C PRO A 140 1.93 -14.41 4.92
N TYR A 141 1.60 -13.28 5.57
CA TYR A 141 0.23 -12.88 5.82
C TYR A 141 -0.56 -12.69 4.51
N SER A 142 0.02 -12.01 3.53
CA SER A 142 -0.62 -11.82 2.22
C SER A 142 -0.84 -13.14 1.48
N ALA A 143 0.13 -14.07 1.57
CA ALA A 143 0.05 -15.39 0.98
C ALA A 143 -1.02 -16.27 1.66
N MET A 144 -1.34 -16.04 2.93
CA MET A 144 -2.37 -16.80 3.66
C MET A 144 -3.74 -16.74 2.97
N THR A 145 -4.10 -15.65 2.31
CA THR A 145 -5.39 -15.53 1.60
C THR A 145 -5.63 -16.70 0.64
N SER A 146 -4.58 -17.19 -0.02
CA SER A 146 -4.67 -18.27 -0.99
C SER A 146 -4.79 -19.67 -0.37
N VAL A 147 -4.33 -19.84 0.88
CA VAL A 147 -4.30 -21.14 1.58
C VAL A 147 -5.40 -21.30 2.62
N LEU A 148 -6.18 -20.26 2.90
CA LEU A 148 -7.32 -20.32 3.81
C LEU A 148 -8.58 -20.90 3.16
N THR A 149 -8.76 -20.74 1.84
CA THR A 149 -9.92 -21.27 1.10
C THR A 149 -9.62 -21.38 -0.39
N GLN A 150 -10.28 -22.34 -1.06
CA GLN A 150 -10.30 -22.44 -2.53
C GLN A 150 -11.52 -21.72 -3.14
N ASN A 151 -12.54 -21.40 -2.35
CA ASN A 151 -13.74 -20.73 -2.81
C ASN A 151 -13.46 -19.27 -3.16
N THR A 152 -13.76 -18.88 -4.40
CA THR A 152 -13.50 -17.52 -4.93
C THR A 152 -14.29 -16.45 -4.18
N ASP A 153 -15.56 -16.74 -3.80
CA ASP A 153 -16.42 -15.78 -3.10
C ASP A 153 -15.90 -15.53 -1.67
N GLU A 154 -15.46 -16.58 -1.00
CA GLU A 154 -14.88 -16.48 0.34
C GLU A 154 -13.49 -15.77 0.29
N ARG A 155 -12.68 -15.96 -0.76
CA ARG A 155 -11.47 -15.18 -0.99
C ARG A 155 -11.78 -13.70 -1.19
N ALA A 156 -12.82 -13.39 -1.97
CA ALA A 156 -13.27 -12.01 -2.17
C ALA A 156 -13.71 -11.37 -0.85
N LYS A 157 -14.45 -12.12 -0.01
CA LYS A 157 -14.85 -11.68 1.33
C LYS A 157 -13.66 -11.42 2.25
N LEU A 158 -12.67 -12.33 2.28
CA LEU A 158 -11.43 -12.11 3.04
C LEU A 158 -10.68 -10.84 2.57
N SER A 159 -10.53 -10.67 1.26
CA SER A 159 -9.88 -9.51 0.67
C SER A 159 -10.62 -8.20 0.98
N THR A 160 -11.94 -8.22 0.94
CA THR A 160 -12.77 -7.04 1.30
C THR A 160 -12.56 -6.66 2.76
N MET A 161 -12.56 -7.64 3.69
CA MET A 161 -12.31 -7.37 5.10
C MET A 161 -10.90 -6.80 5.34
N ARG A 162 -9.88 -7.35 4.67
CA ARG A 162 -8.51 -6.84 4.71
C ARG A 162 -8.45 -5.36 4.32
N ILE A 163 -8.97 -5.02 3.15
CA ILE A 163 -8.94 -3.66 2.60
C ILE A 163 -9.73 -2.70 3.49
N THR A 164 -10.90 -3.11 3.98
CA THR A 164 -11.74 -2.28 4.86
C THR A 164 -11.01 -1.94 6.15
N LEU A 165 -10.45 -2.94 6.84
CA LEU A 165 -9.75 -2.73 8.10
C LEU A 165 -8.42 -2.00 7.92
N ALA A 166 -7.72 -2.22 6.80
CA ALA A 166 -6.54 -1.44 6.44
C ALA A 166 -6.87 0.05 6.28
N ASN A 167 -7.94 0.39 5.56
CA ASN A 167 -8.34 1.79 5.37
C ASN A 167 -8.78 2.46 6.69
N ILE A 168 -9.47 1.73 7.56
CA ILE A 168 -9.85 2.22 8.89
C ILE A 168 -8.59 2.53 9.71
N SER A 169 -7.60 1.64 9.72
CA SER A 169 -6.35 1.87 10.48
C SER A 169 -5.54 3.04 9.90
N ILE A 170 -5.39 3.12 8.58
CA ILE A 170 -4.66 4.22 7.92
C ILE A 170 -5.28 5.57 8.27
N ALA A 171 -6.62 5.68 8.17
CA ALA A 171 -7.33 6.91 8.51
C ALA A 171 -7.21 7.23 10.01
N GLY A 172 -7.39 6.22 10.87
CA GLY A 172 -7.24 6.38 12.32
C GLY A 172 -5.85 6.88 12.73
N ILE A 173 -4.79 6.29 12.17
CA ILE A 173 -3.40 6.69 12.42
C ILE A 173 -3.18 8.15 12.01
N GLY A 174 -3.67 8.56 10.84
CA GLY A 174 -3.57 9.94 10.38
C GLY A 174 -4.26 10.96 11.29
N ILE A 175 -5.28 10.53 12.04
CA ILE A 175 -6.01 11.39 13.00
C ILE A 175 -5.31 11.43 14.36
N ILE A 176 -4.84 10.26 14.87
CA ILE A 176 -4.46 10.13 16.27
C ILE A 176 -2.97 10.39 16.56
N VAL A 177 -2.07 10.24 15.59
CA VAL A 177 -0.61 10.26 15.84
C VAL A 177 -0.15 11.59 16.41
N ILE A 178 -0.49 12.72 15.78
CA ILE A 178 -0.01 14.04 16.25
C ILE A 178 -0.54 14.39 17.64
N PRO A 179 -1.87 14.28 17.92
CA PRO A 179 -2.38 14.44 19.28
C PRO A 179 -1.73 13.50 20.31
N MET A 180 -1.48 12.26 19.91
CA MET A 180 -0.90 11.24 20.80
C MET A 180 0.56 11.53 21.11
N VAL A 181 1.36 11.92 20.11
CA VAL A 181 2.77 12.33 20.30
C VAL A 181 2.84 13.54 21.23
N SER A 182 1.95 14.53 21.06
CA SER A 182 1.90 15.71 21.93
C SER A 182 1.51 15.35 23.36
N ALA A 183 0.45 14.55 23.54
CA ALA A 183 -0.06 14.17 24.87
C ALA A 183 0.93 13.29 25.65
N LEU A 184 1.54 12.31 25.01
CA LEU A 184 2.48 11.38 25.64
C LEU A 184 3.87 12.00 25.84
N GLY A 185 4.28 12.89 24.95
CA GLY A 185 5.58 13.54 25.00
C GLY A 185 5.68 14.65 26.04
N LYS A 186 4.57 15.27 26.44
CA LYS A 186 4.55 16.36 27.43
C LYS A 186 5.60 17.45 27.18
N GLY A 187 5.83 17.76 25.92
CA GLY A 187 6.85 18.73 25.45
C GLY A 187 8.14 18.11 24.91
N ASP A 188 8.41 16.82 25.14
CA ASP A 188 9.48 16.06 24.51
C ASP A 188 8.95 15.22 23.34
N ALA A 189 9.17 15.70 22.13
CA ALA A 189 8.73 15.01 20.91
C ALA A 189 9.38 13.62 20.76
N ALA A 190 10.64 13.43 21.17
CA ALA A 190 11.33 12.14 21.05
C ALA A 190 10.65 11.09 21.93
N MET A 191 10.32 11.46 23.17
CA MET A 191 9.54 10.62 24.07
C MET A 191 8.13 10.33 23.51
N GLY A 192 7.47 11.35 22.95
CA GLY A 192 6.15 11.23 22.33
C GLY A 192 6.11 10.21 21.20
N TYR A 193 7.03 10.30 20.25
CA TYR A 193 7.13 9.33 19.14
C TYR A 193 7.46 7.92 19.64
N ARG A 194 8.38 7.78 20.59
CA ARG A 194 8.75 6.48 21.17
C ARG A 194 7.58 5.81 21.85
N LEU A 195 6.85 6.52 22.72
CA LEU A 195 5.68 5.95 23.44
C LEU A 195 4.53 5.62 22.47
N THR A 196 4.32 6.44 21.45
CA THR A 196 3.36 6.14 20.38
C THR A 196 3.74 4.87 19.63
N ALA A 197 5.03 4.69 19.30
CA ALA A 197 5.54 3.46 18.71
C ALA A 197 5.26 2.24 19.58
N VAL A 198 5.51 2.33 20.90
CA VAL A 198 5.22 1.23 21.86
C VAL A 198 3.75 0.83 21.82
N ILE A 199 2.83 1.79 21.87
CA ILE A 199 1.39 1.49 21.84
C ILE A 199 1.01 0.84 20.50
N PHE A 200 1.51 1.36 19.39
CA PHE A 200 1.21 0.84 18.06
C PHE A 200 1.73 -0.58 17.82
N VAL A 201 2.93 -0.89 18.30
CA VAL A 201 3.46 -2.26 18.17
C VAL A 201 2.73 -3.24 19.08
N LEU A 202 2.20 -2.83 20.23
CA LEU A 202 1.35 -3.67 21.05
C LEU A 202 0.05 -4.03 20.33
N ILE A 203 -0.60 -3.05 19.68
CA ILE A 203 -1.79 -3.29 18.84
C ILE A 203 -1.44 -4.26 17.71
N PHE A 204 -0.34 -4.02 17.01
CA PHE A 204 0.14 -4.88 15.92
C PHE A 204 0.39 -6.32 16.39
N MET A 205 1.06 -6.52 17.53
CA MET A 205 1.31 -7.85 18.08
C MET A 205 0.02 -8.56 18.48
N CYS A 206 -0.91 -7.87 19.14
CA CYS A 206 -2.24 -8.40 19.46
C CYS A 206 -2.99 -8.85 18.20
N CYS A 207 -3.02 -8.02 17.15
CA CYS A 207 -3.65 -8.37 15.88
C CYS A 207 -2.98 -9.59 15.23
N SER A 208 -1.65 -9.66 15.22
CA SER A 208 -0.89 -10.80 14.69
C SER A 208 -1.19 -12.09 15.48
N ALA A 209 -1.30 -12.00 16.80
CA ALA A 209 -1.67 -13.13 17.65
C ALA A 209 -3.11 -13.61 17.37
N VAL A 210 -4.06 -12.69 17.15
CA VAL A 210 -5.44 -13.02 16.77
C VAL A 210 -5.47 -13.75 15.43
N VAL A 211 -4.74 -13.25 14.42
CA VAL A 211 -4.63 -13.93 13.11
C VAL A 211 -4.07 -15.34 13.28
N PHE A 212 -2.97 -15.49 14.03
CA PHE A 212 -2.39 -16.79 14.30
C PHE A 212 -3.36 -17.74 15.00
N ALA A 213 -4.10 -17.28 16.01
CA ALA A 213 -5.01 -18.12 16.80
C ALA A 213 -6.26 -18.56 16.02
N THR A 214 -6.82 -17.67 15.19
CA THR A 214 -8.12 -17.86 14.56
C THR A 214 -8.09 -18.50 13.17
N GLN A 215 -7.00 -18.30 12.41
CA GLN A 215 -6.90 -18.82 11.05
C GLN A 215 -6.29 -20.23 11.03
N LYS A 216 -6.72 -21.05 10.04
CA LYS A 216 -6.13 -22.38 9.79
C LYS A 216 -5.90 -22.52 8.29
N GLU A 217 -4.68 -22.91 7.91
CA GLU A 217 -4.34 -23.21 6.52
C GLU A 217 -4.93 -24.57 6.13
N VAL A 218 -5.78 -24.58 5.11
CA VAL A 218 -6.50 -25.79 4.67
C VAL A 218 -6.18 -26.20 3.23
N VAL A 219 -5.61 -25.28 2.42
CA VAL A 219 -5.31 -25.53 1.01
C VAL A 219 -3.85 -25.95 0.85
N PRO A 220 -3.58 -27.08 0.20
CA PRO A 220 -2.21 -27.49 -0.10
C PRO A 220 -1.52 -26.50 -1.04
N PRO A 221 -0.18 -26.45 -1.07
CA PRO A 221 0.56 -25.55 -1.93
C PRO A 221 0.17 -25.74 -3.40
N PRO A 222 0.05 -24.63 -4.18
CA PRO A 222 -0.24 -24.74 -5.60
C PRO A 222 0.86 -25.51 -6.34
N VAL A 223 0.47 -26.29 -7.34
CA VAL A 223 1.39 -27.00 -8.23
C VAL A 223 2.26 -25.97 -8.97
N LYS A 224 3.56 -26.25 -9.14
CA LYS A 224 4.53 -25.38 -9.79
C LYS A 224 4.03 -24.85 -11.14
N HIS A 225 4.30 -23.57 -11.42
CA HIS A 225 3.96 -22.93 -12.69
C HIS A 225 4.41 -23.74 -13.91
N LYS A 226 3.49 -23.99 -14.83
CA LYS A 226 3.72 -24.77 -16.06
C LYS A 226 4.58 -24.04 -17.11
N TYR A 227 4.69 -22.69 -17.02
CA TYR A 227 5.31 -21.89 -18.09
C TYR A 227 6.68 -21.31 -17.68
N PRO A 228 7.69 -21.36 -18.59
CA PRO A 228 8.96 -20.69 -18.40
C PRO A 228 8.79 -19.17 -18.21
N LEU A 229 9.64 -18.53 -17.40
CA LEU A 229 9.58 -17.08 -17.14
C LEU A 229 9.57 -16.24 -18.43
N ARG A 230 10.34 -16.65 -19.44
CA ARG A 230 10.39 -15.97 -20.76
C ARG A 230 9.03 -15.93 -21.45
N VAL A 231 8.25 -17.01 -21.34
CA VAL A 231 6.89 -17.09 -21.93
C VAL A 231 5.94 -16.21 -21.15
N GLN A 232 5.99 -16.25 -19.81
CA GLN A 232 5.17 -15.39 -18.96
C GLN A 232 5.44 -13.90 -19.22
N PHE A 233 6.71 -13.51 -19.35
CA PHE A 233 7.10 -12.13 -19.64
C PHE A 233 6.64 -11.67 -21.02
N LYS A 234 6.78 -12.52 -22.06
CA LYS A 234 6.28 -12.21 -23.41
C LYS A 234 4.75 -12.06 -23.43
N SER A 235 4.03 -12.93 -22.73
CA SER A 235 2.57 -12.85 -22.56
C SER A 235 2.15 -11.54 -21.87
N MET A 236 2.87 -11.14 -20.82
CA MET A 236 2.64 -9.89 -20.09
C MET A 236 2.81 -8.66 -21.00
N LEU A 237 3.89 -8.58 -21.79
CA LEU A 237 4.14 -7.47 -22.71
C LEU A 237 3.11 -7.39 -23.85
N ALA A 238 2.53 -8.53 -24.26
CA ALA A 238 1.46 -8.58 -25.23
C ALA A 238 0.11 -8.11 -24.67
N ASN A 239 -0.03 -8.01 -23.35
CA ASN A 239 -1.26 -7.69 -22.63
C ASN A 239 -1.40 -6.17 -22.42
N ARG A 240 -1.92 -5.46 -23.41
CA ARG A 240 -2.08 -3.99 -23.35
C ARG A 240 -2.90 -3.50 -22.14
N PRO A 241 -4.07 -4.07 -21.79
CA PRO A 241 -4.79 -3.67 -20.58
C PRO A 241 -3.96 -3.79 -19.31
N PHE A 242 -3.13 -4.84 -19.22
CA PHE A 242 -2.21 -5.01 -18.10
C PHE A 242 -1.15 -3.90 -18.05
N LEU A 243 -0.56 -3.53 -19.18
CA LEU A 243 0.44 -2.45 -19.22
C LEU A 243 -0.17 -1.11 -18.78
N ILE A 244 -1.43 -0.84 -19.13
CA ILE A 244 -2.16 0.35 -18.63
C ILE A 244 -2.33 0.29 -17.12
N ALA A 245 -2.78 -0.85 -16.58
CA ALA A 245 -2.93 -1.04 -15.14
C ALA A 245 -1.58 -0.91 -14.39
N PHE A 246 -0.50 -1.45 -14.96
CA PHE A 246 0.86 -1.34 -14.41
C PHE A 246 1.36 0.12 -14.37
N CYS A 247 1.22 0.87 -15.48
CA CYS A 247 1.56 2.29 -15.53
C CYS A 247 0.71 3.11 -14.53
N GLY A 248 -0.58 2.81 -14.45
CA GLY A 248 -1.48 3.43 -13.47
C GLY A 248 -1.03 3.19 -12.04
N GLN A 249 -0.65 1.94 -11.71
CA GLN A 249 -0.19 1.55 -10.39
C GLN A 249 1.14 2.22 -10.00
N LEU A 250 2.05 2.37 -10.97
CA LEU A 250 3.33 3.08 -10.79
C LEU A 250 3.08 4.57 -10.49
N LEU A 251 2.26 5.23 -11.31
CA LEU A 251 1.91 6.65 -11.12
C LEU A 251 1.18 6.87 -9.78
N TRP A 252 0.23 5.98 -9.45
CA TRP A 252 -0.50 6.03 -8.19
C TRP A 252 0.43 5.89 -6.98
N GLY A 253 1.33 4.91 -7.01
CA GLY A 253 2.35 4.74 -5.97
C GLY A 253 3.20 5.99 -5.80
N PHE A 254 3.63 6.61 -6.92
CA PHE A 254 4.45 7.81 -6.91
C PHE A 254 3.73 9.01 -6.25
N PHE A 255 2.52 9.34 -6.70
CA PHE A 255 1.87 10.55 -6.20
C PHE A 255 1.27 10.38 -4.80
N ILE A 256 0.71 9.21 -4.45
CA ILE A 256 0.10 9.02 -3.14
C ILE A 256 1.15 8.99 -2.01
N HIS A 257 2.27 8.30 -2.25
CA HIS A 257 3.34 8.18 -1.25
C HIS A 257 4.26 9.40 -1.24
N GLY A 258 4.51 10.03 -2.39
CA GLY A 258 5.21 11.32 -2.44
C GLY A 258 4.46 12.40 -1.66
N ARG A 259 3.14 12.50 -1.87
CA ARG A 259 2.27 13.39 -1.09
C ARG A 259 2.24 12.99 0.39
N GLY A 260 2.14 11.69 0.68
CA GLY A 260 2.13 11.17 2.05
C GLY A 260 3.37 11.55 2.85
N SER A 261 4.55 11.51 2.23
CA SER A 261 5.81 11.94 2.84
C SER A 261 5.84 13.45 3.13
N MET A 262 5.04 14.25 2.40
CA MET A 262 4.96 15.69 2.58
C MET A 262 3.91 16.15 3.59
N TYR A 263 3.00 15.28 4.05
CA TYR A 263 1.88 15.68 4.93
C TYR A 263 2.34 16.47 6.14
N THR A 264 3.24 15.90 6.93
CA THR A 264 3.68 16.54 8.18
C THR A 264 4.50 17.79 7.93
N TYR A 265 5.35 17.80 6.88
CA TYR A 265 6.11 19.00 6.48
C TYR A 265 5.19 20.13 6.02
N TYR A 266 4.16 19.81 5.23
CA TYR A 266 3.19 20.79 4.75
C TYR A 266 2.45 21.46 5.91
N PHE A 267 1.88 20.67 6.82
CA PHE A 267 1.15 21.24 7.95
C PHE A 267 2.07 21.98 8.93
N LYS A 268 3.28 21.48 9.19
CA LYS A 268 4.22 22.11 10.10
C LYS A 268 4.85 23.39 9.53
N TYR A 269 5.34 23.35 8.28
CA TYR A 269 6.16 24.44 7.71
C TYR A 269 5.44 25.37 6.74
N VAL A 270 4.28 24.97 6.21
CA VAL A 270 3.47 25.80 5.30
C VAL A 270 2.24 26.35 6.02
N GLN A 271 1.51 25.50 6.74
CA GLN A 271 0.34 25.91 7.52
C GLN A 271 0.68 26.41 8.93
N GLY A 272 1.88 26.10 9.44
CA GLY A 272 2.34 26.54 10.76
C GLY A 272 1.85 25.70 11.94
N ASP A 273 0.98 24.71 11.72
CA ASP A 273 0.46 23.84 12.77
C ASP A 273 0.32 22.38 12.27
N ALA A 274 1.14 21.49 12.81
CA ALA A 274 1.10 20.05 12.49
C ALA A 274 -0.23 19.38 12.92
N GLY A 275 -0.93 19.92 13.92
CA GLY A 275 -2.22 19.40 14.39
C GLY A 275 -3.31 19.46 13.33
N LEU A 276 -3.23 20.41 12.39
CA LEU A 276 -4.16 20.52 11.26
C LEU A 276 -4.15 19.32 10.33
N MET A 277 -3.09 18.50 10.37
CA MET A 277 -3.03 17.21 9.67
C MET A 277 -4.12 16.25 10.15
N SER A 278 -4.37 16.22 11.46
CA SER A 278 -5.42 15.38 12.03
C SER A 278 -6.82 15.82 11.55
N LEU A 279 -7.07 17.11 11.50
CA LEU A 279 -8.32 17.68 10.96
C LEU A 279 -8.47 17.36 9.46
N TYR A 280 -7.39 17.47 8.67
CA TYR A 280 -7.37 17.12 7.26
C TYR A 280 -7.80 15.65 7.04
N ASN A 281 -7.24 14.71 7.81
CA ASN A 281 -7.59 13.31 7.71
C ASN A 281 -9.02 13.02 8.18
N LEU A 282 -9.47 13.68 9.24
CA LEU A 282 -10.84 13.54 9.75
C LEU A 282 -11.89 14.00 8.73
N VAL A 283 -11.70 15.20 8.16
CA VAL A 283 -12.59 15.76 7.13
C VAL A 283 -12.61 14.87 5.87
N GLY A 284 -11.48 14.27 5.52
CA GLY A 284 -11.35 13.43 4.35
C GLY A 284 -11.88 12.01 4.49
N LEU A 285 -12.07 11.50 5.72
CA LEU A 285 -12.40 10.09 5.97
C LEU A 285 -13.76 9.69 5.38
N VAL A 286 -14.82 10.42 5.68
CA VAL A 286 -16.18 10.11 5.21
C VAL A 286 -16.28 10.20 3.68
N PRO A 287 -15.78 11.29 3.03
CA PRO A 287 -15.75 11.37 1.58
C PRO A 287 -14.95 10.24 0.91
N LEU A 288 -13.78 9.85 1.47
CA LEU A 288 -12.98 8.75 0.95
C LEU A 288 -13.78 7.44 0.92
N VAL A 289 -14.42 7.10 2.04
CA VAL A 289 -15.24 5.89 2.14
C VAL A 289 -16.43 5.94 1.18
N ALA A 290 -17.11 7.09 1.11
CA ALA A 290 -18.22 7.29 0.16
C ALA A 290 -17.77 7.09 -1.29
N GLY A 291 -16.59 7.58 -1.67
CA GLY A 291 -16.01 7.38 -2.99
C GLY A 291 -15.76 5.90 -3.31
N CYS A 292 -15.23 5.13 -2.35
CA CYS A 292 -15.03 3.69 -2.52
C CYS A 292 -16.34 2.94 -2.82
N TYR A 293 -17.42 3.26 -2.14
CA TYR A 293 -18.73 2.64 -2.39
C TYR A 293 -19.36 3.09 -3.71
N LEU A 294 -19.22 4.37 -4.05
CA LEU A 294 -19.77 4.94 -5.29
C LEU A 294 -19.08 4.42 -6.56
N PHE A 295 -17.87 3.93 -6.48
CA PHE A 295 -17.18 3.28 -7.61
C PHE A 295 -18.06 2.21 -8.27
N LYS A 296 -18.67 1.32 -7.44
CA LYS A 296 -19.53 0.25 -7.95
C LYS A 296 -20.78 0.80 -8.63
N ALA A 297 -21.40 1.84 -8.06
CA ALA A 297 -22.58 2.47 -8.64
C ALA A 297 -22.26 3.12 -10.00
N TRP A 298 -21.15 3.85 -10.10
CA TRP A 298 -20.70 4.46 -11.36
C TRP A 298 -20.32 3.40 -12.39
N TYR A 299 -19.63 2.34 -12.01
CA TYR A 299 -19.32 1.22 -12.91
C TYR A 299 -20.59 0.56 -13.46
N ASN A 300 -21.64 0.44 -12.66
CA ASN A 300 -22.90 -0.13 -13.14
C ASN A 300 -23.57 0.73 -14.24
N VAL A 301 -23.37 2.04 -14.20
CA VAL A 301 -23.89 2.98 -15.23
C VAL A 301 -22.97 3.05 -16.44
N ASP A 302 -21.66 3.25 -16.23
CA ASP A 302 -20.69 3.45 -17.32
C ASP A 302 -20.29 2.14 -18.02
N GLY A 303 -20.24 1.03 -17.27
CA GLY A 303 -19.84 -0.29 -17.78
C GLY A 303 -18.34 -0.48 -17.99
N ASN A 304 -17.48 0.54 -17.77
CA ASN A 304 -16.04 0.45 -17.94
C ASN A 304 -15.30 0.87 -16.67
N LYS A 305 -14.64 -0.12 -16.00
CA LYS A 305 -13.89 0.13 -14.77
C LYS A 305 -12.75 1.14 -14.98
N GLY A 306 -12.05 1.09 -16.11
CA GLY A 306 -10.96 2.01 -16.43
C GLY A 306 -11.43 3.46 -16.55
N ARG A 307 -12.57 3.72 -17.20
CA ARG A 307 -13.14 5.07 -17.30
C ARG A 307 -13.55 5.62 -15.93
N VAL A 308 -14.22 4.82 -15.12
CA VAL A 308 -14.60 5.23 -13.75
C VAL A 308 -13.36 5.53 -12.90
N THR A 309 -12.32 4.70 -13.03
CA THR A 309 -11.01 4.96 -12.38
C THR A 309 -10.40 6.27 -12.88
N ALA A 310 -10.47 6.54 -14.20
CA ALA A 310 -9.99 7.79 -14.79
C ALA A 310 -10.73 9.02 -14.22
N TYR A 311 -12.04 8.96 -14.05
CA TYR A 311 -12.82 10.04 -13.43
C TYR A 311 -12.37 10.28 -11.98
N GLY A 312 -12.11 9.21 -11.21
CA GLY A 312 -11.54 9.31 -9.89
C GLY A 312 -10.17 10.00 -9.89
N CYS A 313 -9.26 9.59 -10.78
CA CYS A 313 -7.94 10.18 -10.90
C CYS A 313 -7.99 11.67 -11.29
N ILE A 314 -8.77 12.02 -12.30
CA ILE A 314 -8.88 13.39 -12.81
C ILE A 314 -9.54 14.30 -11.77
N GLY A 315 -10.65 13.85 -11.15
CA GLY A 315 -11.33 14.61 -10.12
C GLY A 315 -10.47 14.86 -8.88
N ALA A 316 -9.76 13.83 -8.40
CA ALA A 316 -8.81 13.98 -7.31
C ALA A 316 -7.68 14.96 -7.67
N GLY A 317 -7.11 14.82 -8.87
CA GLY A 317 -6.01 15.65 -9.34
C GLY A 317 -6.40 17.12 -9.48
N ILE A 318 -7.56 17.42 -10.07
CA ILE A 318 -8.06 18.80 -10.19
C ILE A 318 -8.27 19.41 -8.80
N ALA A 319 -8.93 18.69 -7.88
CA ALA A 319 -9.15 19.18 -6.52
C ALA A 319 -7.82 19.45 -5.79
N MET A 320 -6.80 18.58 -5.95
CA MET A 320 -5.46 18.79 -5.39
C MET A 320 -4.78 20.06 -5.97
N ILE A 321 -4.87 20.28 -7.28
CA ILE A 321 -4.30 21.48 -7.92
C ILE A 321 -5.00 22.73 -7.39
N LEU A 322 -6.32 22.71 -7.29
CA LEU A 322 -7.11 23.83 -6.78
C LEU A 322 -6.79 24.14 -5.31
N MET A 323 -6.44 23.14 -4.49
CA MET A 323 -5.98 23.38 -3.11
C MET A 323 -4.77 24.32 -3.05
N ARG A 324 -3.94 24.39 -4.08
CA ARG A 324 -2.80 25.33 -4.15
C ARG A 324 -3.23 26.80 -4.09
N LEU A 325 -4.40 27.11 -4.66
CA LEU A 325 -4.94 28.50 -4.68
C LEU A 325 -5.42 28.95 -3.30
N THR A 326 -5.69 28.00 -2.40
CA THR A 326 -6.21 28.27 -1.05
C THR A 326 -5.14 28.13 0.04
N SER A 327 -3.91 27.77 -0.31
CA SER A 327 -2.81 27.52 0.63
C SER A 327 -1.62 28.45 0.34
N PRO A 328 -0.99 29.04 1.36
CA PRO A 328 -1.32 29.02 2.80
C PRO A 328 -2.28 30.13 3.27
N ILE A 329 -2.60 31.13 2.42
CA ILE A 329 -3.24 32.40 2.81
C ILE A 329 -4.72 32.47 2.41
N GLY A 330 -5.27 31.41 1.82
CA GLY A 330 -6.66 31.37 1.38
C GLY A 330 -7.67 31.00 2.47
N SER A 331 -8.92 30.87 2.07
CA SER A 331 -10.00 30.46 2.99
C SER A 331 -9.80 29.03 3.51
N PRO A 332 -9.68 28.81 4.82
CA PRO A 332 -9.60 27.46 5.39
C PRO A 332 -10.80 26.60 5.02
N VAL A 333 -11.99 27.18 4.94
CA VAL A 333 -13.22 26.46 4.58
C VAL A 333 -13.11 25.89 3.15
N LEU A 334 -12.63 26.69 2.19
CA LEU A 334 -12.44 26.26 0.83
C LEU A 334 -11.34 25.19 0.71
N PHE A 335 -10.25 25.30 1.49
CA PHE A 335 -9.19 24.29 1.56
C PHE A 335 -9.74 22.94 2.00
N TYR A 336 -10.48 22.89 3.11
CA TYR A 336 -11.06 21.64 3.62
C TYR A 336 -12.20 21.11 2.75
N ALA A 337 -12.97 21.96 2.07
CA ALA A 337 -13.95 21.53 1.08
C ALA A 337 -13.28 20.84 -0.12
N LEU A 338 -12.18 21.41 -0.65
CA LEU A 338 -11.38 20.79 -1.71
C LEU A 338 -10.69 19.50 -1.23
N CYS A 339 -10.28 19.45 0.05
CA CYS A 339 -9.80 18.24 0.69
C CYS A 339 -10.86 17.13 0.63
N ALA A 340 -12.09 17.40 1.05
CA ALA A 340 -13.19 16.45 1.02
C ALA A 340 -13.47 15.94 -0.41
N ILE A 341 -13.50 16.85 -1.39
CA ILE A 341 -13.67 16.52 -2.82
C ILE A 341 -12.51 15.64 -3.31
N SER A 342 -11.25 16.01 -3.02
CA SER A 342 -10.07 15.23 -3.38
C SER A 342 -10.15 13.82 -2.80
N LYS A 343 -10.48 13.70 -1.52
CA LYS A 343 -10.58 12.41 -0.81
C LYS A 343 -11.72 11.54 -1.33
N PHE A 344 -12.84 12.14 -1.71
CA PHE A 344 -13.92 11.43 -2.37
C PHE A 344 -13.45 10.76 -3.67
N PHE A 345 -12.80 11.51 -4.54
CA PHE A 345 -12.28 10.99 -5.80
C PHE A 345 -11.08 10.03 -5.59
N GLU A 346 -10.26 10.22 -4.55
CA GLU A 346 -9.24 9.24 -4.14
C GLU A 346 -9.86 7.90 -3.77
N GLY A 347 -11.05 7.88 -3.13
CA GLY A 347 -11.80 6.65 -2.82
C GLY A 347 -12.28 5.92 -4.09
N VAL A 348 -12.80 6.66 -5.09
CA VAL A 348 -13.19 6.09 -6.39
C VAL A 348 -11.98 5.48 -7.08
N LEU A 349 -10.88 6.23 -7.15
CA LEU A 349 -9.60 5.78 -7.71
C LEU A 349 -9.07 4.51 -7.04
N ALA A 350 -9.02 4.49 -5.71
CA ALA A 350 -8.48 3.36 -4.94
C ALA A 350 -9.24 2.05 -5.23
N SER A 351 -10.57 2.12 -5.32
CA SER A 351 -11.39 0.95 -5.70
C SER A 351 -11.15 0.51 -7.14
N GLY A 352 -10.99 1.45 -8.06
CA GLY A 352 -10.84 1.19 -9.48
C GLY A 352 -9.49 0.59 -9.84
N ILE A 353 -8.41 1.11 -9.27
CA ILE A 353 -7.04 0.72 -9.63
C ILE A 353 -6.73 -0.76 -9.32
N TYR A 354 -7.35 -1.31 -8.27
CA TYR A 354 -7.30 -2.74 -7.98
C TYR A 354 -8.39 -3.53 -8.72
N GLY A 355 -9.52 -2.89 -9.01
CA GLY A 355 -10.67 -3.52 -9.68
C GLY A 355 -10.45 -3.89 -11.13
N VAL A 356 -9.46 -3.28 -11.83
CA VAL A 356 -9.13 -3.60 -13.23
C VAL A 356 -8.17 -4.78 -13.37
N ILE A 357 -7.44 -5.16 -12.30
CA ILE A 357 -6.37 -6.17 -12.37
C ILE A 357 -6.88 -7.55 -12.78
N PRO A 358 -7.95 -8.10 -12.18
CA PRO A 358 -8.47 -9.41 -12.59
C PRO A 358 -8.85 -9.47 -14.07
N ASP A 359 -9.47 -8.43 -14.59
CA ASP A 359 -9.93 -8.40 -15.98
C ASP A 359 -8.75 -8.50 -16.97
N THR A 360 -7.55 -8.03 -16.56
CA THR A 360 -6.34 -8.13 -17.38
C THR A 360 -5.80 -9.55 -17.47
N VAL A 361 -6.08 -10.38 -16.47
CA VAL A 361 -5.64 -11.79 -16.42
C VAL A 361 -6.41 -12.60 -17.46
N GLU A 362 -7.76 -12.51 -17.45
CA GLU A 362 -8.61 -13.21 -18.40
C GLU A 362 -8.35 -12.74 -19.84
N TYR A 363 -8.17 -11.42 -20.06
CA TYR A 363 -7.77 -10.91 -21.37
C TYR A 363 -6.44 -11.49 -21.85
N GLY A 364 -5.44 -11.56 -20.95
CA GLY A 364 -4.13 -12.15 -21.24
C GLY A 364 -4.23 -13.62 -21.62
N GLN A 365 -5.00 -14.40 -20.87
CA GLN A 365 -5.26 -15.82 -21.15
C GLN A 365 -5.93 -16.03 -22.50
N LEU A 366 -6.99 -15.28 -22.79
CA LEU A 366 -7.66 -15.38 -24.10
C LEU A 366 -6.71 -15.07 -25.26
N LYS A 367 -5.85 -14.06 -25.11
CA LYS A 367 -4.97 -13.56 -26.19
C LYS A 367 -3.73 -14.43 -26.41
N THR A 368 -3.17 -15.00 -25.37
CA THR A 368 -1.86 -15.67 -25.42
C THR A 368 -1.89 -17.15 -25.06
N GLY A 369 -3.04 -17.68 -24.64
CA GLY A 369 -3.18 -19.04 -24.10
C GLY A 369 -2.50 -19.25 -22.73
N VAL A 370 -1.82 -18.25 -22.20
CA VAL A 370 -1.04 -18.36 -20.96
C VAL A 370 -1.78 -17.70 -19.79
N ARG A 371 -2.18 -18.49 -18.80
CA ARG A 371 -2.70 -17.97 -17.54
C ARG A 371 -1.57 -17.79 -16.54
N ASN A 372 -1.32 -16.55 -16.13
CA ASN A 372 -0.18 -16.18 -15.29
C ASN A 372 -0.54 -15.18 -14.18
N ASP A 373 -1.64 -15.44 -13.45
CA ASP A 373 -2.21 -14.59 -12.39
C ASP A 373 -1.17 -14.09 -11.40
N GLY A 374 -0.35 -15.02 -10.86
CA GLY A 374 0.67 -14.70 -9.86
C GLY A 374 1.78 -13.81 -10.41
N PHE A 375 2.21 -14.04 -11.66
CA PHE A 375 3.24 -13.24 -12.30
C PHE A 375 2.77 -11.81 -12.57
N LEU A 376 1.57 -11.64 -13.09
CA LEU A 376 0.97 -10.32 -13.34
C LEU A 376 0.77 -9.56 -12.02
N SER A 377 0.25 -10.22 -10.98
CA SER A 377 0.08 -9.61 -9.66
C SER A 377 1.40 -9.17 -9.03
N ALA A 378 2.48 -9.96 -9.19
CA ALA A 378 3.81 -9.59 -8.73
C ALA A 378 4.34 -8.35 -9.44
N PHE A 379 4.13 -8.23 -10.77
CA PHE A 379 4.54 -7.05 -11.53
C PHE A 379 3.74 -5.79 -11.15
N ILE A 380 2.43 -5.91 -10.90
CA ILE A 380 1.61 -4.80 -10.38
C ILE A 380 2.16 -4.31 -9.03
N SER A 381 2.47 -5.23 -8.13
CA SER A 381 3.09 -4.90 -6.84
C SER A 381 4.45 -4.23 -7.01
N LEU A 382 5.25 -4.71 -7.96
CA LEU A 382 6.54 -4.11 -8.31
C LEU A 382 6.36 -2.66 -8.83
N GLY A 383 5.41 -2.42 -9.73
CA GLY A 383 5.08 -1.08 -10.21
C GLY A 383 4.70 -0.12 -9.09
N ASN A 384 3.85 -0.56 -8.16
CA ASN A 384 3.51 0.22 -6.97
C ASN A 384 4.74 0.53 -6.10
N LYS A 385 5.60 -0.45 -5.82
CA LYS A 385 6.83 -0.27 -5.03
C LYS A 385 7.80 0.71 -5.69
N PHE A 386 7.99 0.64 -7.01
CA PHE A 386 8.78 1.62 -7.74
C PHE A 386 8.18 3.03 -7.63
N GLY A 387 6.86 3.16 -7.77
CA GLY A 387 6.17 4.43 -7.57
C GLY A 387 6.41 5.01 -6.17
N ILE A 388 6.27 4.19 -5.13
CA ILE A 388 6.54 4.57 -3.73
C ILE A 388 7.99 5.04 -3.57
N ALA A 389 8.95 4.32 -4.15
CA ALA A 389 10.38 4.66 -4.09
C ALA A 389 10.65 6.04 -4.70
N LEU A 390 10.17 6.25 -5.93
CA LEU A 390 10.32 7.52 -6.64
C LEU A 390 9.62 8.67 -5.87
N GLY A 391 8.44 8.42 -5.31
CA GLY A 391 7.69 9.40 -4.54
C GLY A 391 8.42 9.83 -3.26
N SER A 392 8.77 8.89 -2.41
CA SER A 392 9.36 9.21 -1.10
C SER A 392 10.81 9.70 -1.20
N ALA A 393 11.67 8.98 -1.95
CA ALA A 393 13.08 9.35 -2.08
C ALA A 393 13.27 10.60 -2.94
N GLY A 394 12.49 10.77 -4.03
CA GLY A 394 12.56 11.93 -4.90
C GLY A 394 12.21 13.23 -4.18
N VAL A 395 11.15 13.20 -3.37
CA VAL A 395 10.74 14.33 -2.54
C VAL A 395 11.83 14.70 -1.53
N ALA A 396 12.36 13.71 -0.80
CA ALA A 396 13.42 13.94 0.18
C ALA A 396 14.70 14.48 -0.47
N ALA A 397 15.09 13.96 -1.66
CA ALA A 397 16.24 14.44 -2.41
C ALA A 397 16.09 15.92 -2.84
N ILE A 398 14.92 16.29 -3.35
CA ILE A 398 14.64 17.66 -3.77
C ILE A 398 14.72 18.63 -2.58
N LEU A 399 14.13 18.29 -1.43
CA LEU A 399 14.24 19.11 -0.22
C LEU A 399 15.69 19.25 0.26
N ALA A 400 16.48 18.18 0.17
CA ALA A 400 17.90 18.20 0.51
C ALA A 400 18.69 19.16 -0.39
N VAL A 401 18.48 19.10 -1.72
CA VAL A 401 19.14 19.98 -2.70
C VAL A 401 18.75 21.46 -2.51
N LEU A 402 17.49 21.71 -2.14
CA LEU A 402 16.98 23.07 -1.90
C LEU A 402 17.39 23.65 -0.53
N GLY A 403 18.15 22.91 0.26
CA GLY A 403 18.67 23.38 1.53
C GLY A 403 17.64 23.41 2.67
N PHE A 404 16.69 22.46 2.69
CA PHE A 404 15.77 22.32 3.82
C PHE A 404 16.52 22.21 5.15
N GLN A 405 16.12 22.98 6.13
CA GLN A 405 16.63 22.93 7.51
C GLN A 405 15.49 22.65 8.48
N ALA A 406 15.69 21.69 9.36
CA ALA A 406 14.68 21.31 10.34
C ALA A 406 14.50 22.39 11.42
N ASN A 407 13.26 22.56 11.89
CA ASN A 407 12.90 23.42 13.03
C ASN A 407 13.23 24.92 12.87
N VAL A 408 13.39 25.38 11.64
CA VAL A 408 13.55 26.82 11.32
C VAL A 408 12.48 27.25 10.32
N THR A 409 12.24 28.56 10.25
CA THR A 409 11.39 29.13 9.20
C THR A 409 12.03 28.89 7.84
N GLN A 410 11.31 28.23 6.96
CA GLN A 410 11.81 27.85 5.64
C GLN A 410 11.87 29.04 4.69
N THR A 411 12.82 29.01 3.76
CA THR A 411 12.85 30.00 2.66
C THR A 411 11.57 29.89 1.82
N PRO A 412 11.14 30.97 1.14
CA PRO A 412 9.98 30.94 0.26
C PRO A 412 10.05 29.85 -0.82
N LEU A 413 11.28 29.55 -1.31
CA LEU A 413 11.50 28.49 -2.29
C LEU A 413 11.21 27.11 -1.70
N VAL A 414 11.74 26.80 -0.52
CA VAL A 414 11.53 25.50 0.16
C VAL A 414 10.06 25.34 0.55
N SER A 415 9.45 26.36 1.17
CA SER A 415 8.03 26.35 1.55
C SER A 415 7.12 26.20 0.33
N GLY A 416 7.39 26.93 -0.76
CA GLY A 416 6.67 26.80 -2.02
C GLY A 416 6.81 25.40 -2.64
N THR A 417 7.99 24.79 -2.54
CA THR A 417 8.23 23.42 -3.02
C THR A 417 7.47 22.41 -2.20
N ILE A 418 7.48 22.50 -0.87
CA ILE A 418 6.67 21.63 0.01
C ILE A 418 5.19 21.72 -0.37
N ASN A 419 4.67 22.95 -0.56
CA ASN A 419 3.29 23.17 -0.96
C ASN A 419 2.99 22.53 -2.33
N ASN A 420 3.88 22.69 -3.31
CA ASN A 420 3.70 22.10 -4.65
C ASN A 420 3.73 20.56 -4.62
N PHE A 421 4.58 19.94 -3.80
CA PHE A 421 4.62 18.49 -3.62
C PHE A 421 3.43 17.95 -2.82
N PHE A 422 2.73 18.78 -2.07
CA PHE A 422 1.49 18.40 -1.40
C PHE A 422 0.26 18.57 -2.30
N THR A 423 0.28 19.52 -3.25
CA THR A 423 -0.89 19.94 -4.03
C THR A 423 -0.73 19.72 -5.54
N VAL A 424 0.12 20.51 -6.21
CA VAL A 424 0.20 20.58 -7.67
C VAL A 424 0.78 19.33 -8.30
N ILE A 425 1.94 18.87 -7.82
CA ILE A 425 2.67 17.75 -8.42
C ILE A 425 1.86 16.45 -8.32
N PRO A 426 1.33 16.04 -7.14
CA PRO A 426 0.48 14.87 -7.07
C PRO A 426 -0.83 15.06 -7.86
N GLY A 427 -1.35 16.28 -7.94
CA GLY A 427 -2.51 16.60 -8.76
C GLY A 427 -2.27 16.35 -10.24
N ILE A 428 -1.16 16.84 -10.80
CA ILE A 428 -0.78 16.61 -12.20
C ILE A 428 -0.58 15.11 -12.47
N LEU A 429 0.13 14.42 -11.59
CA LEU A 429 0.37 12.97 -11.73
C LEU A 429 -0.92 12.15 -11.65
N SER A 430 -1.86 12.58 -10.80
CA SER A 430 -3.18 11.97 -10.71
C SER A 430 -3.97 12.17 -12.02
N VAL A 431 -3.95 13.36 -12.60
CA VAL A 431 -4.58 13.63 -13.91
C VAL A 431 -3.93 12.79 -15.02
N LEU A 432 -2.59 12.70 -15.05
CA LEU A 432 -1.88 11.85 -16.01
C LEU A 432 -2.25 10.36 -15.83
N CYS A 433 -2.36 9.89 -14.59
CA CYS A 433 -2.85 8.55 -14.28
C CYS A 433 -4.27 8.34 -14.85
N GLY A 434 -5.15 9.31 -14.70
CA GLY A 434 -6.49 9.29 -15.28
C GLY A 434 -6.47 9.20 -16.80
N ILE A 435 -5.62 9.99 -17.47
CA ILE A 435 -5.44 9.92 -18.92
C ILE A 435 -4.99 8.53 -19.37
N VAL A 436 -4.06 7.90 -18.63
CA VAL A 436 -3.62 6.52 -18.91
C VAL A 436 -4.79 5.54 -18.81
N PHE A 437 -5.66 5.66 -17.80
CA PHE A 437 -6.83 4.79 -17.65
C PHE A 437 -7.94 5.02 -18.69
N LEU A 438 -8.01 6.18 -19.35
CA LEU A 438 -8.92 6.38 -20.48
C LEU A 438 -8.61 5.44 -21.66
N PHE A 439 -7.38 4.96 -21.80
CA PHE A 439 -7.00 3.97 -22.80
C PHE A 439 -7.36 2.53 -22.43
N TYR A 440 -7.92 2.28 -21.24
CA TYR A 440 -8.36 0.96 -20.81
C TYR A 440 -9.70 0.61 -21.48
N LYS A 441 -9.67 -0.38 -22.39
CA LYS A 441 -10.78 -0.68 -23.31
C LYS A 441 -11.68 -1.85 -22.86
N ILE A 442 -11.39 -2.52 -21.74
CA ILE A 442 -12.24 -3.63 -21.28
C ILE A 442 -13.46 -3.05 -20.58
N ASP A 443 -14.58 -2.99 -21.30
CA ASP A 443 -15.89 -2.72 -20.73
C ASP A 443 -16.63 -4.01 -20.36
N ARG A 444 -17.80 -3.89 -19.74
CA ARG A 444 -18.62 -5.02 -19.29
C ARG A 444 -18.98 -5.98 -20.43
N LYS A 445 -19.26 -5.44 -21.62
CA LYS A 445 -19.62 -6.24 -22.80
C LYS A 445 -18.41 -7.04 -23.29
N THR A 446 -17.27 -6.37 -23.46
CA THR A 446 -16.02 -7.00 -23.86
C THR A 446 -15.57 -8.05 -22.83
N PHE A 447 -15.72 -7.78 -21.52
CA PHE A 447 -15.34 -8.74 -20.48
C PHE A 447 -16.21 -10.00 -20.51
N ASN A 448 -17.53 -9.85 -20.69
CA ASN A 448 -18.44 -11.00 -20.83
C ASN A 448 -18.13 -11.81 -22.09
N ASP A 449 -17.79 -11.17 -23.22
CA ASP A 449 -17.36 -11.84 -24.44
C ASP A 449 -16.03 -12.62 -24.24
N ILE A 450 -15.09 -12.06 -23.48
CA ILE A 450 -13.84 -12.75 -23.09
C ILE A 450 -14.16 -14.01 -22.29
N LEU A 451 -15.04 -13.91 -21.29
CA LEU A 451 -15.42 -15.04 -20.46
C LEU A 451 -16.14 -16.13 -21.25
N SER A 452 -17.08 -15.76 -22.15
CA SER A 452 -17.77 -16.74 -23.00
C SER A 452 -16.79 -17.50 -23.89
N LYS A 453 -15.88 -16.78 -24.57
CA LYS A 453 -14.86 -17.41 -25.42
C LYS A 453 -13.88 -18.32 -24.65
N LEU A 454 -13.55 -17.95 -23.42
CA LEU A 454 -12.71 -18.82 -22.56
C LEU A 454 -13.47 -20.08 -22.16
N ASN A 455 -14.77 -19.97 -21.83
CA ASN A 455 -15.62 -21.11 -21.48
C ASN A 455 -15.81 -22.06 -22.67
N ASP A 456 -16.05 -21.53 -23.87
CA ASP A 456 -16.21 -22.32 -25.09
C ASP A 456 -14.93 -23.11 -25.40
N LYS A 457 -13.76 -22.51 -25.23
CA LYS A 457 -12.45 -23.18 -25.38
C LYS A 457 -12.21 -24.27 -24.35
N VAL A 458 -12.64 -24.07 -23.10
CA VAL A 458 -12.54 -25.09 -22.04
C VAL A 458 -13.46 -26.29 -22.39
N GLN A 459 -14.68 -26.04 -22.90
CA GLN A 459 -15.61 -27.10 -23.28
C GLN A 459 -15.16 -27.87 -24.52
N SER A 460 -14.45 -27.21 -25.45
CA SER A 460 -13.93 -27.85 -26.69
C SER A 460 -12.66 -28.70 -26.46
N ASN A 461 -12.16 -28.83 -25.23
CA ASN A 461 -10.91 -29.53 -24.89
C ASN A 461 -9.70 -29.07 -25.73
N ASP A 462 -9.60 -27.77 -26.02
CA ASP A 462 -8.52 -27.20 -26.80
C ASP A 462 -7.16 -27.40 -26.09
N PRO A 463 -6.22 -28.18 -26.70
CA PRO A 463 -4.93 -28.50 -26.06
C PRO A 463 -4.04 -27.30 -25.79
N ASP A 464 -4.31 -26.14 -26.40
CA ASP A 464 -3.55 -24.90 -26.20
C ASP A 464 -3.86 -24.16 -24.87
N LEU A 465 -4.82 -24.67 -24.08
CA LEU A 465 -5.21 -24.10 -22.79
C LEU A 465 -4.85 -24.96 -21.55
N VAL A 466 -4.20 -26.12 -21.71
CA VAL A 466 -3.86 -27.04 -20.60
C VAL A 466 -2.43 -26.86 -20.11
#